data_646985221c29f4dadc735181527ab815
#
_entry.id   646985221c29f4dadc735181527ab815
#
_cell.length_a   1.000
_cell.length_b   1.000
_cell.length_c   1.000
_cell.angle_alpha   90.00
_cell.angle_beta   90.00
_cell.angle_gamma   90.00
#
_symmetry.space_group_name_H-M   'P 1'
#
loop_
_entity.id
_entity.type
_entity.pdbx_description
1 polymer ?
#
loop_
_entity_poly.entity_id
_entity_poly.type
_entity_poly.pdbx_seq_one_letter_code
_entity_poly.pdbx_strand_id
1 'polypeptide(L)'
;DNSKISYAIKSNFGQLVTSTPLPYEPEFDVEFVDQGGVNKMIKRHKTILIVNIDPFSKNNSKEMPTPIFDLWAKNQIVYKINATSQKNAVTIINHYTDSIKLGINQFYYANILAFNGENKKANTILKKNHSIKLKLPSNMLIKKSTANFTWLNRTEIKKDNNGDHEIQQGIFVYSYPYINENLFSIEQQITFRDSLLKKHVHGSVANSYMITRKDELANNQAQAQLIKNKYVFSVRGLWRVENDKMGGPFISISTLSEDEKNIITIEGYVYAPNFEKRELLKELEAVIHSFEFTH
;
A
#
# COMPACT_ATOMS: atom_id res chain seq x y z
N ASP A 1 35.12 -0.56 -5.73
CA ASP A 1 34.20 0.61 -5.67
C ASP A 1 32.78 0.15 -5.97
N ASN A 2 32.01 -0.11 -4.90
CA ASN A 2 30.61 -0.57 -4.99
C ASN A 2 29.62 0.57 -5.29
N SER A 3 30.10 1.77 -5.62
CA SER A 3 29.28 2.97 -5.80
C SER A 3 28.18 2.83 -6.84
N LYS A 4 28.45 2.14 -7.97
CA LYS A 4 27.46 1.93 -9.04
C LYS A 4 26.33 0.99 -8.61
N ILE A 5 26.63 -0.04 -7.84
CA ILE A 5 25.64 -0.98 -7.31
C ILE A 5 24.78 -0.27 -6.27
N SER A 6 25.41 0.43 -5.32
CA SER A 6 24.70 1.19 -4.30
C SER A 6 23.80 2.27 -4.90
N TYR A 7 24.28 2.97 -5.93
CA TYR A 7 23.47 3.93 -6.69
C TYR A 7 22.26 3.26 -7.35
N ALA A 8 22.44 2.13 -8.05
CA ALA A 8 21.35 1.42 -8.70
C ALA A 8 20.31 0.93 -7.68
N ILE A 9 20.72 0.42 -6.54
CA ILE A 9 19.80 0.00 -5.48
C ILE A 9 19.05 1.21 -4.92
N LYS A 10 19.75 2.28 -4.55
CA LYS A 10 19.13 3.48 -3.97
C LYS A 10 18.17 4.17 -4.94
N SER A 11 18.53 4.28 -6.21
CA SER A 11 17.68 4.90 -7.24
C SER A 11 16.44 4.08 -7.57
N ASN A 12 16.47 2.76 -7.40
CA ASN A 12 15.33 1.88 -7.68
C ASN A 12 14.44 1.66 -6.45
N PHE A 13 15.01 1.39 -5.27
CA PHE A 13 14.24 1.05 -4.06
C PHE A 13 13.97 2.25 -3.15
N GLY A 14 14.82 3.28 -3.19
CA GLY A 14 14.68 4.48 -2.37
C GLY A 14 13.90 5.62 -3.05
N GLN A 15 13.09 5.33 -4.08
CA GLN A 15 12.24 6.34 -4.72
C GLN A 15 11.20 6.86 -3.73
N LEU A 16 10.88 8.15 -3.82
CA LEU A 16 9.87 8.76 -2.96
C LEU A 16 8.47 8.23 -3.31
N VAL A 17 7.71 7.90 -2.28
CA VAL A 17 6.28 7.57 -2.44
C VAL A 17 5.52 8.86 -2.71
N THR A 18 4.96 9.00 -3.89
CA THR A 18 4.30 10.23 -4.35
C THR A 18 3.03 10.59 -3.57
N SER A 19 2.40 9.58 -2.94
CA SER A 19 1.20 9.77 -2.11
C SER A 19 1.48 10.06 -0.64
N THR A 20 2.74 10.20 -0.21
CA THR A 20 3.10 10.55 1.17
C THR A 20 3.95 11.81 1.24
N PRO A 21 3.43 13.00 0.86
CA PRO A 21 4.13 14.25 1.09
C PRO A 21 4.02 14.65 2.56
N LEU A 22 5.10 15.26 3.09
CA LEU A 22 5.15 15.87 4.41
C LEU A 22 4.93 14.90 5.61
N PRO A 23 5.97 14.18 6.01
CA PRO A 23 7.29 14.14 5.38
C PRO A 23 7.29 13.34 4.08
N TYR A 24 8.25 13.60 3.19
CA TYR A 24 8.50 12.75 2.03
C TYR A 24 9.14 11.44 2.51
N GLU A 25 8.57 10.33 2.12
CA GLU A 25 9.00 9.00 2.54
C GLU A 25 9.47 8.20 1.32
N PRO A 26 10.64 7.53 1.39
CA PRO A 26 11.06 6.60 0.34
C PRO A 26 10.18 5.35 0.37
N GLU A 27 10.09 4.64 -0.75
CA GLU A 27 9.36 3.36 -0.81
C GLU A 27 9.98 2.31 0.12
N PHE A 28 11.32 2.29 0.19
CA PHE A 28 12.09 1.50 1.16
C PHE A 28 13.19 2.38 1.75
N ASP A 29 13.43 2.24 3.06
CA ASP A 29 14.62 2.78 3.71
C ASP A 29 15.78 1.84 3.41
N VAL A 30 16.73 2.32 2.60
CA VAL A 30 17.85 1.51 2.12
C VAL A 30 19.10 1.81 2.93
N GLU A 31 19.55 0.80 3.68
CA GLU A 31 20.82 0.82 4.42
C GLU A 31 21.83 -0.12 3.75
N PHE A 32 23.08 0.33 3.62
CA PHE A 32 24.17 -0.45 3.03
C PHE A 32 25.10 -0.96 4.10
N VAL A 33 25.40 -2.25 4.04
CA VAL A 33 26.31 -2.92 4.96
C VAL A 33 27.31 -3.74 4.16
N ASP A 34 28.60 -3.48 4.39
CA ASP A 34 29.67 -4.30 3.82
C ASP A 34 29.70 -5.69 4.45
N GLN A 35 30.26 -6.67 3.74
CA GLN A 35 30.30 -8.06 4.18
C GLN A 35 30.91 -8.23 5.59
N GLY A 36 31.94 -7.45 5.94
CA GLY A 36 32.56 -7.43 7.28
C GLY A 36 31.66 -6.86 8.39
N GLY A 37 30.66 -6.06 8.05
CA GLY A 37 29.70 -5.46 8.99
C GLY A 37 28.47 -6.32 9.28
N VAL A 38 28.31 -7.45 8.57
CA VAL A 38 27.15 -8.34 8.76
C VAL A 38 27.22 -9.08 10.08
N ASN A 39 26.51 -8.57 11.07
CA ASN A 39 26.43 -9.12 12.43
C ASN A 39 25.04 -9.73 12.72
N LYS A 40 24.81 -10.18 13.98
CA LYS A 40 23.52 -10.76 14.40
C LYS A 40 22.36 -9.79 14.29
N MET A 41 22.57 -8.49 14.42
CA MET A 41 21.53 -7.47 14.32
C MET A 41 21.09 -7.32 12.84
N ILE A 42 22.05 -7.18 11.92
CA ILE A 42 21.77 -7.11 10.48
C ILE A 42 21.04 -8.36 9.99
N LYS A 43 21.45 -9.54 10.45
CA LYS A 43 20.77 -10.81 10.10
C LYS A 43 19.31 -10.90 10.57
N ARG A 44 18.84 -10.02 11.44
CA ARG A 44 17.45 -9.98 11.92
C ARG A 44 16.55 -9.03 11.13
N HIS A 45 17.10 -8.24 10.21
CA HIS A 45 16.27 -7.39 9.35
C HIS A 45 15.28 -8.23 8.54
N LYS A 46 14.06 -7.71 8.40
CA LYS A 46 12.97 -8.43 7.75
C LYS A 46 13.15 -8.58 6.24
N THR A 47 13.83 -7.62 5.63
CA THR A 47 14.12 -7.62 4.19
C THR A 47 15.61 -7.40 3.99
N ILE A 48 16.26 -8.29 3.25
CA ILE A 48 17.69 -8.20 2.95
C ILE A 48 17.90 -8.49 1.47
N LEU A 49 18.68 -7.62 0.80
CA LEU A 49 19.19 -7.85 -0.54
C LEU A 49 20.70 -8.07 -0.48
N ILE A 50 21.16 -9.25 -0.87
CA ILE A 50 22.57 -9.62 -0.93
C ILE A 50 23.03 -9.54 -2.36
N VAL A 51 24.11 -8.81 -2.62
CA VAL A 51 24.75 -8.74 -3.93
C VAL A 51 26.15 -9.32 -3.84
N ASN A 52 26.37 -10.46 -4.51
CA ASN A 52 27.67 -11.13 -4.59
C ASN A 52 28.25 -10.93 -5.99
N ILE A 53 29.53 -10.53 -6.06
CA ILE A 53 30.27 -10.47 -7.30
C ILE A 53 31.25 -11.66 -7.32
N ASP A 54 30.99 -12.59 -8.21
CA ASP A 54 31.85 -13.76 -8.44
C ASP A 54 32.04 -13.95 -9.94
N PRO A 55 33.26 -13.66 -10.49
CA PRO A 55 33.54 -13.81 -11.92
C PRO A 55 33.29 -15.22 -12.47
N PHE A 56 33.28 -16.23 -11.60
CA PHE A 56 33.06 -17.64 -11.96
C PHE A 56 31.61 -18.09 -11.74
N SER A 57 30.73 -17.18 -11.32
CA SER A 57 29.30 -17.48 -11.14
C SER A 57 28.69 -17.98 -12.45
N LYS A 58 28.02 -19.13 -12.40
CA LYS A 58 27.26 -19.66 -13.54
C LYS A 58 25.89 -19.01 -13.73
N ASN A 59 25.54 -18.04 -12.88
CA ASN A 59 24.23 -17.40 -12.95
C ASN A 59 24.08 -16.57 -14.23
N ASN A 60 23.08 -16.91 -14.98
CA ASN A 60 22.65 -16.16 -16.14
C ASN A 60 22.00 -14.84 -15.66
N SER A 61 22.45 -13.71 -16.20
CA SER A 61 21.80 -12.39 -15.95
C SER A 61 20.31 -12.33 -16.35
N LYS A 62 19.77 -13.43 -16.89
CA LYS A 62 18.39 -13.59 -17.33
C LYS A 62 17.50 -14.28 -16.31
N GLU A 63 18.04 -14.75 -15.18
CA GLU A 63 17.23 -15.41 -14.16
C GLU A 63 16.84 -14.43 -13.06
N MET A 64 15.55 -14.35 -12.78
CA MET A 64 15.02 -13.56 -11.67
C MET A 64 15.57 -14.09 -10.33
N PRO A 65 16.11 -13.22 -9.46
CA PRO A 65 16.51 -13.65 -8.12
C PRO A 65 15.34 -14.28 -7.37
N THR A 66 15.52 -15.52 -6.92
CA THR A 66 14.49 -16.23 -6.15
C THR A 66 14.54 -15.82 -4.68
N PRO A 67 13.42 -15.52 -4.02
CA PRO A 67 13.39 -15.18 -2.60
C PRO A 67 13.71 -16.40 -1.73
N ILE A 68 14.45 -16.17 -0.66
CA ILE A 68 14.72 -17.13 0.40
C ILE A 68 13.99 -16.62 1.64
N PHE A 69 13.13 -17.47 2.21
CA PHE A 69 12.38 -17.10 3.41
C PHE A 69 13.08 -17.64 4.66
N ASP A 70 13.00 -16.85 5.74
CA ASP A 70 13.47 -17.23 7.09
C ASP A 70 14.94 -17.72 7.15
N LEU A 71 15.82 -17.13 6.34
CA LEU A 71 17.21 -17.56 6.25
C LEU A 71 17.95 -17.43 7.60
N TRP A 72 17.71 -16.36 8.35
CA TRP A 72 18.35 -16.09 9.64
C TRP A 72 17.37 -15.71 10.75
N ALA A 73 16.16 -15.29 10.40
CA ALA A 73 15.14 -14.87 11.34
C ALA A 73 13.74 -15.21 10.81
N LYS A 74 12.79 -15.42 11.71
CA LYS A 74 11.38 -15.61 11.34
C LYS A 74 10.81 -14.35 10.68
N ASN A 75 9.90 -14.53 9.73
CA ASN A 75 9.27 -13.47 8.97
C ASN A 75 10.32 -12.60 8.25
N GLN A 76 11.25 -13.24 7.57
CA GLN A 76 12.31 -12.61 6.80
C GLN A 76 12.23 -13.05 5.33
N ILE A 77 12.44 -12.09 4.41
CA ILE A 77 12.65 -12.33 2.99
C ILE A 77 14.04 -11.84 2.60
N VAL A 78 14.80 -12.71 1.94
CA VAL A 78 16.16 -12.43 1.47
C VAL A 78 16.23 -12.69 -0.03
N TYR A 79 16.69 -11.70 -0.79
CA TYR A 79 17.05 -11.88 -2.19
C TYR A 79 18.56 -11.94 -2.34
N LYS A 80 19.05 -12.88 -3.15
CA LYS A 80 20.48 -13.00 -3.50
C LYS A 80 20.67 -12.74 -4.98
N ILE A 81 21.45 -11.73 -5.31
CA ILE A 81 21.93 -11.45 -6.66
C ILE A 81 23.37 -11.92 -6.76
N ASN A 82 23.62 -12.96 -7.55
CA ASN A 82 24.97 -13.42 -7.85
C ASN A 82 25.32 -12.94 -9.28
N ALA A 83 26.35 -12.15 -9.41
CA ALA A 83 26.72 -11.52 -10.67
C ALA A 83 28.20 -11.73 -10.99
N THR A 84 28.55 -11.83 -12.27
CA THR A 84 29.93 -12.00 -12.73
C THR A 84 30.75 -10.70 -12.67
N SER A 85 30.09 -9.56 -12.60
CA SER A 85 30.73 -8.24 -12.52
C SER A 85 29.76 -7.20 -11.94
N GLN A 86 30.27 -6.04 -11.53
CA GLN A 86 29.43 -4.91 -11.12
C GLN A 86 28.44 -4.48 -12.20
N LYS A 87 28.86 -4.42 -13.47
CA LYS A 87 27.98 -4.08 -14.59
C LYS A 87 26.83 -5.08 -14.71
N ASN A 88 27.13 -6.37 -14.56
CA ASN A 88 26.12 -7.42 -14.60
C ASN A 88 25.16 -7.30 -13.39
N ALA A 89 25.65 -7.03 -12.17
CA ALA A 89 24.82 -6.80 -11.00
C ALA A 89 23.83 -5.63 -11.21
N VAL A 90 24.32 -4.50 -11.72
CA VAL A 90 23.46 -3.33 -12.03
C VAL A 90 22.40 -3.69 -13.07
N THR A 91 22.73 -4.47 -14.09
CA THR A 91 21.77 -4.94 -15.10
C THR A 91 20.67 -5.79 -14.48
N ILE A 92 21.02 -6.75 -13.60
CA ILE A 92 20.07 -7.59 -12.90
C ILE A 92 19.16 -6.75 -11.99
N ILE A 93 19.75 -5.85 -11.19
CA ILE A 93 18.99 -4.95 -10.30
C ILE A 93 17.96 -4.16 -11.10
N ASN A 94 18.37 -3.44 -12.15
CA ASN A 94 17.47 -2.62 -12.94
C ASN A 94 16.38 -3.42 -13.63
N HIS A 95 16.70 -4.65 -14.08
CA HIS A 95 15.74 -5.49 -14.79
C HIS A 95 14.67 -6.12 -13.87
N TYR A 96 15.07 -6.51 -12.66
CA TYR A 96 14.18 -7.26 -11.75
C TYR A 96 13.65 -6.45 -10.55
N THR A 97 13.95 -5.15 -10.48
CA THR A 97 13.52 -4.30 -9.37
C THR A 97 12.02 -4.42 -9.08
N ASP A 98 11.17 -4.27 -10.09
CA ASP A 98 9.71 -4.29 -9.88
C ASP A 98 9.23 -5.65 -9.39
N SER A 99 9.80 -6.74 -9.91
CA SER A 99 9.48 -8.09 -9.45
C SER A 99 9.93 -8.35 -8.01
N ILE A 100 11.11 -7.85 -7.63
CA ILE A 100 11.63 -7.95 -6.26
C ILE A 100 10.76 -7.11 -5.30
N LYS A 101 10.43 -5.89 -5.67
CA LYS A 101 9.52 -5.02 -4.88
C LYS A 101 8.15 -5.67 -4.68
N LEU A 102 7.59 -6.23 -5.74
CA LEU A 102 6.31 -6.94 -5.67
C LEU A 102 6.39 -8.12 -4.67
N GLY A 103 7.45 -8.94 -4.76
CA GLY A 103 7.66 -10.06 -3.84
C GLY A 103 7.84 -9.61 -2.39
N ILE A 104 8.59 -8.54 -2.14
CA ILE A 104 8.75 -7.95 -0.79
C ILE A 104 7.39 -7.45 -0.26
N ASN A 105 6.63 -6.73 -1.05
CA ASN A 105 5.33 -6.19 -0.63
C ASN A 105 4.31 -7.31 -0.38
N GLN A 106 4.25 -8.34 -1.23
CA GLN A 106 3.38 -9.51 -1.01
C GLN A 106 3.73 -10.25 0.27
N PHE A 107 5.02 -10.45 0.54
CA PHE A 107 5.49 -11.05 1.79
C PHE A 107 5.12 -10.20 3.01
N TYR A 108 5.31 -8.89 2.92
CA TYR A 108 4.93 -7.94 3.97
C TYR A 108 3.43 -7.96 4.25
N TYR A 109 2.60 -7.92 3.21
CA TYR A 109 1.13 -8.00 3.34
C TYR A 109 0.69 -9.31 3.97
N ALA A 110 1.27 -10.45 3.56
CA ALA A 110 0.95 -11.74 4.17
C ALA A 110 1.24 -11.76 5.67
N ASN A 111 2.37 -11.18 6.09
CA ASN A 111 2.73 -11.06 7.50
C ASN A 111 1.76 -10.15 8.28
N ILE A 112 1.39 -8.99 7.74
CA ILE A 112 0.39 -8.10 8.37
C ILE A 112 -0.92 -8.85 8.57
N LEU A 113 -1.41 -9.50 7.51
CA LEU A 113 -2.71 -10.19 7.53
C LEU A 113 -2.74 -11.41 8.44
N ALA A 114 -1.58 -12.03 8.71
CA ALA A 114 -1.48 -13.14 9.66
C ALA A 114 -1.74 -12.72 11.11
N PHE A 115 -1.48 -11.45 11.45
CA PHE A 115 -1.75 -10.88 12.79
C PHE A 115 -3.15 -10.29 12.93
N ASN A 116 -3.87 -10.07 11.83
CA ASN A 116 -5.24 -9.56 11.88
C ASN A 116 -6.17 -10.67 12.36
N GLY A 117 -6.88 -10.42 13.46
CA GLY A 117 -7.98 -11.26 13.88
C GLY A 117 -9.17 -11.16 12.91
N GLU A 118 -10.15 -12.03 13.08
CA GLU A 118 -11.40 -11.96 12.30
C GLU A 118 -12.34 -10.88 12.85
N ASN A 119 -12.63 -9.85 12.05
CA ASN A 119 -13.66 -8.87 12.37
C ASN A 119 -15.02 -9.32 11.81
N LYS A 120 -15.66 -10.27 12.52
CA LYS A 120 -16.93 -10.89 12.09
C LYS A 120 -18.03 -9.87 11.87
N LYS A 121 -18.17 -8.88 12.77
CA LYS A 121 -19.22 -7.85 12.69
C LYS A 121 -19.09 -7.02 11.42
N ALA A 122 -17.89 -6.55 11.11
CA ALA A 122 -17.64 -5.77 9.90
C ALA A 122 -17.86 -6.63 8.63
N ASN A 123 -17.36 -7.87 8.62
CA ASN A 123 -17.52 -8.76 7.47
C ASN A 123 -18.99 -9.18 7.23
N THR A 124 -19.80 -9.31 8.26
CA THR A 124 -21.26 -9.53 8.10
C THR A 124 -21.91 -8.38 7.33
N ILE A 125 -21.53 -7.14 7.64
CA ILE A 125 -22.05 -5.95 6.94
C ILE A 125 -21.49 -5.84 5.52
N LEU A 126 -20.19 -6.08 5.33
CA LEU A 126 -19.56 -6.04 4.02
C LEU A 126 -20.13 -7.11 3.08
N LYS A 127 -20.37 -8.33 3.59
CA LYS A 127 -21.06 -9.39 2.85
C LYS A 127 -22.47 -8.96 2.43
N LYS A 128 -23.26 -8.43 3.38
CA LYS A 128 -24.65 -8.02 3.13
C LYS A 128 -24.74 -6.88 2.09
N ASN A 129 -23.90 -5.86 2.20
CA ASN A 129 -24.05 -4.63 1.44
C ASN A 129 -23.22 -4.59 0.14
N HIS A 130 -22.11 -5.33 0.09
CA HIS A 130 -21.14 -5.25 -1.00
C HIS A 130 -20.71 -6.61 -1.56
N SER A 131 -21.24 -7.73 -1.00
CA SER A 131 -20.89 -9.11 -1.40
C SER A 131 -19.39 -9.40 -1.36
N ILE A 132 -18.67 -8.79 -0.40
CA ILE A 132 -17.24 -9.02 -0.17
C ILE A 132 -16.91 -9.29 1.28
N LYS A 133 -15.73 -9.83 1.53
CA LYS A 133 -15.07 -9.88 2.84
C LYS A 133 -13.64 -9.39 2.75
N LEU A 134 -13.11 -8.90 3.89
CA LEU A 134 -11.75 -8.39 4.07
C LEU A 134 -11.11 -9.01 5.32
N LYS A 135 -9.79 -9.18 5.31
CA LYS A 135 -9.02 -9.52 6.54
C LYS A 135 -8.78 -8.25 7.35
N LEU A 136 -9.80 -7.80 8.05
CA LEU A 136 -9.80 -6.57 8.84
C LEU A 136 -9.19 -6.77 10.23
N PRO A 137 -8.41 -5.79 10.75
CA PRO A 137 -8.06 -5.74 12.16
C PRO A 137 -9.33 -5.76 13.06
N SER A 138 -9.27 -6.50 14.16
CA SER A 138 -10.40 -6.63 15.09
C SER A 138 -10.84 -5.30 15.73
N ASN A 139 -9.91 -4.34 15.87
CA ASN A 139 -10.16 -3.01 16.43
C ASN A 139 -10.69 -1.98 15.39
N MET A 140 -10.96 -2.41 14.16
CA MET A 140 -11.60 -1.54 13.16
C MET A 140 -13.10 -1.49 13.39
N LEU A 141 -13.63 -0.30 13.67
CA LEU A 141 -15.03 -0.10 14.03
C LEU A 141 -15.84 0.47 12.86
N ILE A 142 -17.10 0.06 12.76
CA ILE A 142 -18.04 0.61 11.78
C ILE A 142 -18.47 1.99 12.24
N LYS A 143 -18.15 3.03 11.47
CA LYS A 143 -18.59 4.41 11.71
C LYS A 143 -19.92 4.71 11.02
N LYS A 144 -20.11 4.18 9.82
CA LYS A 144 -21.33 4.37 9.03
C LYS A 144 -21.54 3.19 8.09
N SER A 145 -22.75 2.82 7.85
CA SER A 145 -23.09 1.82 6.84
C SER A 145 -24.46 2.10 6.23
N THR A 146 -24.51 2.07 4.91
CA THR A 146 -25.74 2.13 4.08
C THR A 146 -25.68 0.99 3.07
N ALA A 147 -26.69 0.83 2.25
CA ALA A 147 -26.72 -0.23 1.24
C ALA A 147 -25.53 -0.20 0.26
N ASN A 148 -25.02 1.00 -0.07
CA ASN A 148 -23.97 1.18 -1.06
C ASN A 148 -22.70 1.87 -0.53
N PHE A 149 -22.60 2.11 0.80
CA PHE A 149 -21.44 2.75 1.41
C PHE A 149 -21.22 2.23 2.84
N THR A 150 -20.02 1.77 3.12
CA THR A 150 -19.59 1.37 4.47
C THR A 150 -18.29 2.06 4.82
N TRP A 151 -18.24 2.68 6.00
CA TRP A 151 -17.06 3.34 6.57
C TRP A 151 -16.62 2.61 7.83
N LEU A 152 -15.39 2.12 7.78
CA LEU A 152 -14.69 1.49 8.90
C LEU A 152 -13.53 2.40 9.31
N ASN A 153 -13.25 2.49 10.61
CA ASN A 153 -12.16 3.32 11.12
C ASN A 153 -11.55 2.72 12.39
N ARG A 154 -10.26 2.91 12.58
CA ARG A 154 -9.56 2.78 13.86
C ARG A 154 -8.81 4.05 14.17
N THR A 155 -8.74 4.40 15.45
CA THR A 155 -8.05 5.58 15.97
C THR A 155 -7.08 5.14 17.04
N GLU A 156 -5.87 5.66 16.96
CA GLU A 156 -4.80 5.47 17.94
C GLU A 156 -4.26 6.83 18.37
N ILE A 157 -3.81 6.93 19.63
CA ILE A 157 -3.12 8.12 20.11
C ILE A 157 -1.62 7.82 20.14
N LYS A 158 -0.84 8.59 19.39
CA LYS A 158 0.61 8.60 19.47
C LYS A 158 1.11 9.85 20.18
N LYS A 159 2.15 9.68 20.97
CA LYS A 159 2.78 10.78 21.72
C LYS A 159 4.13 11.12 21.10
N ASP A 160 4.41 12.40 21.00
CA ASP A 160 5.73 12.94 20.71
C ASP A 160 6.04 14.11 21.66
N ASN A 161 7.14 14.84 21.39
CA ASN A 161 7.56 15.98 22.21
C ASN A 161 6.59 17.16 22.17
N ASN A 162 5.64 17.18 21.20
CA ASN A 162 4.65 18.23 21.01
C ASN A 162 3.27 17.86 21.60
N GLY A 163 3.14 16.66 22.16
CA GLY A 163 1.91 16.18 22.82
C GLY A 163 1.30 14.92 22.23
N ASP A 164 0.01 14.76 22.46
CA ASP A 164 -0.79 13.63 22.02
C ASP A 164 -1.39 13.93 20.64
N HIS A 165 -1.18 13.03 19.69
CA HIS A 165 -1.67 13.14 18.31
C HIS A 165 -2.57 11.99 17.96
N GLU A 166 -3.73 12.29 17.41
CA GLU A 166 -4.65 11.31 16.88
C GLU A 166 -4.17 10.82 15.52
N ILE A 167 -4.06 9.49 15.39
CA ILE A 167 -3.82 8.81 14.13
C ILE A 167 -5.04 8.02 13.75
N GLN A 168 -5.54 8.23 12.54
CA GLN A 168 -6.68 7.49 12.01
C GLN A 168 -6.27 6.69 10.78
N GLN A 169 -6.72 5.44 10.74
CA GLN A 169 -6.71 4.60 9.55
C GLN A 169 -8.15 4.18 9.27
N GLY A 170 -8.63 4.51 8.08
CA GLY A 170 -9.99 4.17 7.72
C GLY A 170 -10.09 3.41 6.42
N ILE A 171 -11.17 2.67 6.27
CA ILE A 171 -11.54 1.96 5.04
C ILE A 171 -12.94 2.39 4.63
N PHE A 172 -13.10 2.78 3.38
CA PHE A 172 -14.38 2.90 2.71
C PHE A 172 -14.59 1.72 1.78
N VAL A 173 -15.80 1.18 1.78
CA VAL A 173 -16.27 0.26 0.75
C VAL A 173 -17.53 0.83 0.17
N TYR A 174 -17.57 1.00 -1.14
CA TYR A 174 -18.75 1.52 -1.82
C TYR A 174 -18.96 0.90 -3.18
N SER A 175 -20.20 0.91 -3.63
CA SER A 175 -20.59 0.35 -4.91
C SER A 175 -21.51 1.28 -5.67
N TYR A 176 -21.40 1.24 -7.00
CA TYR A 176 -22.24 2.00 -7.94
C TYR A 176 -22.40 1.26 -9.26
N PRO A 177 -23.48 1.52 -10.02
CA PRO A 177 -23.75 0.80 -11.25
C PRO A 177 -22.61 0.90 -12.26
N TYR A 178 -22.23 -0.23 -12.86
CA TYR A 178 -21.35 -0.27 -14.02
C TYR A 178 -22.14 0.06 -15.28
N ILE A 179 -21.70 1.05 -16.03
CA ILE A 179 -22.34 1.50 -17.27
C ILE A 179 -21.45 1.17 -18.47
N ASN A 180 -20.17 1.49 -18.37
CA ASN A 180 -19.16 1.23 -19.40
C ASN A 180 -17.74 1.34 -18.84
N GLU A 181 -16.76 0.96 -19.64
CA GLU A 181 -15.34 0.92 -19.27
C GLU A 181 -14.71 2.28 -18.93
N ASN A 182 -15.28 3.40 -19.42
CA ASN A 182 -14.77 4.75 -19.11
C ASN A 182 -14.83 5.07 -17.61
N LEU A 183 -15.65 4.34 -16.84
CA LEU A 183 -15.68 4.46 -15.38
C LEU A 183 -14.36 4.04 -14.72
N PHE A 184 -13.51 3.27 -15.40
CA PHE A 184 -12.14 2.94 -14.96
C PHE A 184 -11.10 3.97 -15.45
N SER A 185 -11.45 5.26 -15.43
CA SER A 185 -10.51 6.36 -15.61
C SER A 185 -10.30 7.10 -14.30
N ILE A 186 -9.14 7.73 -14.11
CA ILE A 186 -8.80 8.45 -12.88
C ILE A 186 -9.80 9.59 -12.60
N GLU A 187 -10.23 10.30 -13.63
CA GLU A 187 -11.16 11.42 -13.53
C GLU A 187 -12.53 10.96 -13.05
N GLN A 188 -13.04 9.85 -13.61
CA GLN A 188 -14.34 9.30 -13.21
C GLN A 188 -14.29 8.75 -11.79
N GLN A 189 -13.24 8.00 -11.44
CA GLN A 189 -13.04 7.46 -10.10
C GLN A 189 -12.99 8.57 -9.04
N ILE A 190 -12.21 9.64 -9.28
CA ILE A 190 -12.09 10.78 -8.37
C ILE A 190 -13.43 11.55 -8.29
N THR A 191 -14.11 11.77 -9.40
CA THR A 191 -15.39 12.48 -9.42
C THR A 191 -16.45 11.72 -8.61
N PHE A 192 -16.52 10.42 -8.79
CA PHE A 192 -17.46 9.56 -8.06
C PHE A 192 -17.12 9.52 -6.56
N ARG A 193 -15.85 9.31 -6.25
CA ARG A 193 -15.32 9.34 -4.88
C ARG A 193 -15.70 10.64 -4.16
N ASP A 194 -15.40 11.80 -4.76
CA ASP A 194 -15.64 13.09 -4.14
C ASP A 194 -17.13 13.35 -3.90
N SER A 195 -17.99 12.98 -4.86
CA SER A 195 -19.44 13.08 -4.72
C SER A 195 -19.97 12.24 -3.56
N LEU A 196 -19.46 11.01 -3.44
CA LEU A 196 -19.86 10.08 -2.39
C LEU A 196 -19.37 10.52 -1.01
N LEU A 197 -18.10 10.92 -0.90
CA LEU A 197 -17.51 11.35 0.37
C LEU A 197 -18.13 12.65 0.86
N LYS A 198 -18.48 13.58 -0.02
CA LYS A 198 -19.24 14.78 0.33
C LYS A 198 -20.56 14.45 1.02
N LYS A 199 -21.23 13.38 0.59
CA LYS A 199 -22.51 12.91 1.17
C LYS A 199 -22.34 12.18 2.49
N HIS A 200 -21.22 11.46 2.69
CA HIS A 200 -21.10 10.49 3.77
C HIS A 200 -20.04 10.82 4.81
N VAL A 201 -19.01 11.60 4.49
CA VAL A 201 -17.84 11.85 5.34
C VAL A 201 -17.68 13.33 5.59
N HIS A 202 -18.36 13.81 6.63
CA HIS A 202 -18.31 15.19 7.06
C HIS A 202 -17.13 15.42 8.02
N GLY A 203 -16.52 16.59 7.97
CA GLY A 203 -15.54 17.02 8.96
C GLY A 203 -16.19 17.57 10.23
N SER A 204 -15.37 18.09 11.14
CA SER A 204 -15.81 18.65 12.42
C SER A 204 -16.41 20.05 12.31
N VAL A 205 -16.10 20.77 11.24
CA VAL A 205 -16.58 22.14 10.98
C VAL A 205 -17.84 22.10 10.10
N ALA A 206 -18.74 23.05 10.28
CA ALA A 206 -19.95 23.16 9.46
C ALA A 206 -19.59 23.26 7.96
N ASN A 207 -20.32 22.53 7.12
CA ASN A 207 -20.10 22.45 5.67
C ASN A 207 -18.72 21.89 5.26
N SER A 208 -18.03 21.17 6.16
CA SER A 208 -16.79 20.48 5.82
C SER A 208 -17.05 19.02 5.45
N TYR A 209 -16.28 18.51 4.49
CA TYR A 209 -16.38 17.12 4.00
C TYR A 209 -15.09 16.69 3.33
N MET A 210 -14.84 15.38 3.30
CA MET A 210 -13.66 14.80 2.66
C MET A 210 -13.78 14.85 1.14
N ILE A 211 -12.70 15.29 0.47
CA ILE A 211 -12.53 15.28 -0.99
C ILE A 211 -11.11 14.90 -1.38
N THR A 212 -10.90 14.64 -2.66
CA THR A 212 -9.56 14.48 -3.24
C THR A 212 -8.86 15.82 -3.35
N ARG A 213 -7.59 15.86 -2.98
CA ARG A 213 -6.74 17.03 -3.19
C ARG A 213 -6.32 17.10 -4.66
N LYS A 214 -6.40 18.30 -5.26
CA LYS A 214 -6.16 18.50 -6.72
C LYS A 214 -5.17 19.63 -7.01
N ASP A 215 -4.51 20.15 -5.97
CA ASP A 215 -3.47 21.19 -6.12
C ASP A 215 -2.10 20.57 -6.54
N GLU A 216 -1.09 21.40 -6.67
CA GLU A 216 0.25 21.04 -7.12
C GLU A 216 0.95 19.99 -6.25
N LEU A 217 0.56 19.85 -4.98
CA LEU A 217 1.08 18.82 -4.08
C LEU A 217 0.42 17.46 -4.31
N ALA A 218 -0.71 17.42 -5.03
CA ALA A 218 -1.45 16.20 -5.30
C ALA A 218 -0.94 15.57 -6.59
N ASN A 219 -0.14 14.51 -6.47
CA ASN A 219 0.20 13.66 -7.59
C ASN A 219 -0.69 12.41 -7.58
N ASN A 220 -1.96 12.59 -7.99
CA ASN A 220 -2.89 11.48 -8.06
C ASN A 220 -2.50 10.55 -9.22
N GLN A 221 -2.31 9.28 -8.94
CA GLN A 221 -1.85 8.27 -9.89
C GLN A 221 -2.87 7.14 -10.00
N ALA A 222 -2.98 6.57 -11.19
CA ALA A 222 -3.82 5.41 -11.43
C ALA A 222 -3.06 4.33 -12.18
N GLN A 223 -3.39 3.07 -11.88
CA GLN A 223 -2.79 1.90 -12.50
C GLN A 223 -3.78 0.76 -12.59
N ALA A 224 -3.86 0.14 -13.76
CA ALA A 224 -4.54 -1.14 -13.92
C ALA A 224 -3.60 -2.29 -13.54
N GLN A 225 -4.11 -3.25 -12.77
CA GLN A 225 -3.32 -4.39 -12.32
C GLN A 225 -4.21 -5.63 -12.09
N LEU A 226 -3.57 -6.77 -11.87
CA LEU A 226 -4.26 -7.98 -11.45
C LEU A 226 -3.98 -8.24 -9.96
N ILE A 227 -5.05 -8.42 -9.17
CA ILE A 227 -4.98 -8.90 -7.79
C ILE A 227 -5.76 -10.20 -7.73
N LYS A 228 -5.10 -11.31 -7.34
CA LYS A 228 -5.72 -12.66 -7.31
C LYS A 228 -6.45 -13.01 -8.62
N ASN A 229 -5.83 -12.70 -9.76
CA ASN A 229 -6.36 -12.89 -11.11
C ASN A 229 -7.64 -12.09 -11.44
N LYS A 230 -7.97 -11.06 -10.65
CA LYS A 230 -9.06 -10.14 -10.95
C LYS A 230 -8.51 -8.80 -11.42
N TYR A 231 -9.09 -8.25 -12.47
CA TYR A 231 -8.78 -6.89 -12.92
C TYR A 231 -9.18 -5.90 -11.85
N VAL A 232 -8.26 -5.04 -11.47
CA VAL A 232 -8.51 -3.92 -10.57
C VAL A 232 -7.90 -2.64 -11.14
N PHE A 233 -8.60 -1.54 -10.97
CA PHE A 233 -8.11 -0.19 -11.25
C PHE A 233 -7.78 0.47 -9.92
N SER A 234 -6.50 0.73 -9.72
CA SER A 234 -5.97 1.31 -8.48
C SER A 234 -5.79 2.81 -8.65
N VAL A 235 -6.19 3.59 -7.64
CA VAL A 235 -5.93 5.03 -7.56
C VAL A 235 -5.21 5.32 -6.25
N ARG A 236 -4.11 6.07 -6.33
CA ARG A 236 -3.38 6.61 -5.19
C ARG A 236 -3.40 8.13 -5.25
N GLY A 237 -3.58 8.77 -4.12
CA GLY A 237 -3.59 10.23 -4.08
C GLY A 237 -3.63 10.78 -2.66
N LEU A 238 -3.94 12.07 -2.61
CA LEU A 238 -4.13 12.80 -1.37
C LEU A 238 -5.59 13.22 -1.20
N TRP A 239 -6.07 13.10 0.02
CA TRP A 239 -7.35 13.67 0.43
C TRP A 239 -7.14 14.89 1.32
N ARG A 240 -8.14 15.75 1.35
CA ARG A 240 -8.27 16.85 2.30
C ARG A 240 -9.72 16.98 2.74
N VAL A 241 -9.94 17.68 3.82
CA VAL A 241 -11.28 18.12 4.21
C VAL A 241 -11.50 19.55 3.70
N GLU A 242 -12.58 19.74 2.94
CA GLU A 242 -13.00 21.07 2.50
C GLU A 242 -13.38 21.92 3.73
N ASN A 243 -12.92 23.16 3.79
CA ASN A 243 -13.09 24.08 4.91
C ASN A 243 -12.45 23.64 6.24
N ASP A 244 -11.47 22.72 6.20
CA ASP A 244 -10.73 22.28 7.38
C ASP A 244 -9.27 21.95 6.99
N LYS A 245 -8.40 21.77 7.99
CA LYS A 245 -6.95 21.52 7.78
C LYS A 245 -6.57 20.05 7.76
N MET A 246 -7.54 19.12 7.82
CA MET A 246 -7.27 17.69 7.78
C MET A 246 -6.94 17.21 6.37
N GLY A 247 -6.00 16.28 6.28
CA GLY A 247 -5.62 15.66 5.02
C GLY A 247 -4.66 14.49 5.21
N GLY A 248 -4.42 13.75 4.14
CA GLY A 248 -3.49 12.63 4.16
C GLY A 248 -3.51 11.82 2.86
N PRO A 249 -2.78 10.69 2.81
CA PRO A 249 -2.81 9.80 1.66
C PRO A 249 -4.03 8.89 1.67
N PHE A 250 -4.41 8.47 0.46
CA PHE A 250 -5.34 7.36 0.24
C PHE A 250 -4.87 6.42 -0.88
N ILE A 251 -5.35 5.21 -0.82
CA ILE A 251 -5.27 4.23 -1.90
C ILE A 251 -6.63 3.59 -2.07
N SER A 252 -7.06 3.39 -3.31
CA SER A 252 -8.27 2.64 -3.61
C SER A 252 -8.01 1.61 -4.72
N ILE A 253 -8.81 0.56 -4.71
CA ILE A 253 -8.96 -0.36 -5.83
C ILE A 253 -10.44 -0.44 -6.20
N SER A 254 -10.72 -0.46 -7.49
CA SER A 254 -12.06 -0.62 -8.06
C SER A 254 -12.06 -1.83 -8.98
N THR A 255 -13.08 -2.67 -8.86
CA THR A 255 -13.27 -3.87 -9.67
C THR A 255 -14.75 -4.09 -9.97
N LEU A 256 -15.07 -4.89 -10.98
CA LEU A 256 -16.44 -5.31 -11.22
C LEU A 256 -16.92 -6.29 -10.15
N SER A 257 -18.18 -6.19 -9.76
CA SER A 257 -18.88 -7.22 -9.00
C SER A 257 -18.94 -8.53 -9.81
N GLU A 258 -19.18 -9.68 -9.15
CA GLU A 258 -19.23 -10.97 -9.86
C GLU A 258 -20.34 -11.07 -10.91
N ASP A 259 -21.43 -10.33 -10.74
CA ASP A 259 -22.53 -10.23 -11.70
C ASP A 259 -22.30 -9.12 -12.76
N GLU A 260 -21.14 -8.46 -12.72
CA GLU A 260 -20.71 -7.37 -13.61
C GLU A 260 -21.67 -6.16 -13.69
N LYS A 261 -22.61 -6.03 -12.75
CA LYS A 261 -23.58 -4.93 -12.74
C LYS A 261 -23.09 -3.69 -12.01
N ASN A 262 -22.14 -3.86 -11.11
CA ASN A 262 -21.64 -2.77 -10.28
C ASN A 262 -20.09 -2.72 -10.29
N ILE A 263 -19.58 -1.52 -10.07
CA ILE A 263 -18.19 -1.33 -9.62
C ILE A 263 -18.21 -1.34 -8.11
N ILE A 264 -17.30 -2.12 -7.51
CA ILE A 264 -17.03 -2.13 -6.07
C ILE A 264 -15.68 -1.47 -5.87
N THR A 265 -15.64 -0.43 -5.05
CA THR A 265 -14.41 0.25 -4.67
C THR A 265 -14.13 0.03 -3.20
N ILE A 266 -12.88 -0.33 -2.89
CA ILE A 266 -12.35 -0.47 -1.54
C ILE A 266 -11.21 0.54 -1.42
N GLU A 267 -11.33 1.48 -0.48
CA GLU A 267 -10.38 2.57 -0.29
C GLU A 267 -9.84 2.57 1.13
N GLY A 268 -8.54 2.75 1.29
CA GLY A 268 -7.89 3.02 2.57
C GLY A 268 -7.36 4.45 2.63
N TYR A 269 -7.56 5.13 3.75
CA TYR A 269 -7.01 6.46 4.00
C TYR A 269 -6.32 6.53 5.35
N VAL A 270 -5.33 7.44 5.45
CA VAL A 270 -4.57 7.72 6.67
C VAL A 270 -4.67 9.19 7.03
N TYR A 271 -4.93 9.47 8.31
CA TYR A 271 -4.69 10.75 8.95
C TYR A 271 -3.64 10.55 10.03
N ALA A 272 -2.49 11.17 9.90
CA ALA A 272 -1.38 11.06 10.83
C ALA A 272 -0.53 12.35 10.79
N PRO A 273 -1.03 13.46 11.37
CA PRO A 273 -0.30 14.72 11.39
C PRO A 273 1.04 14.50 12.11
N ASN A 274 2.11 15.06 11.53
CA ASN A 274 3.50 14.98 12.03
C ASN A 274 4.18 13.59 12.03
N PHE A 275 3.49 12.53 11.62
CA PHE A 275 4.05 11.18 11.56
C PHE A 275 4.20 10.68 10.13
N GLU A 276 5.12 9.74 9.93
CA GLU A 276 5.27 8.96 8.70
C GLU A 276 3.99 8.15 8.44
N LYS A 277 3.61 8.06 7.16
CA LYS A 277 2.33 7.48 6.73
C LYS A 277 2.49 6.24 5.87
N ARG A 278 3.69 6.01 5.34
CA ARG A 278 3.97 4.91 4.42
C ARG A 278 3.56 3.56 5.01
N GLU A 279 4.04 3.24 6.21
CA GLU A 279 3.74 1.96 6.84
C GLU A 279 2.26 1.82 7.20
N LEU A 280 1.63 2.91 7.68
CA LEU A 280 0.19 2.95 7.95
C LEU A 280 -0.64 2.72 6.69
N LEU A 281 -0.20 3.28 5.55
CA LEU A 281 -0.88 3.09 4.26
C LEU A 281 -0.66 1.67 3.73
N LYS A 282 0.54 1.09 3.88
CA LYS A 282 0.84 -0.29 3.51
C LYS A 282 0.00 -1.31 4.30
N GLU A 283 -0.28 -1.06 5.58
CA GLU A 283 -1.20 -1.89 6.36
C GLU A 283 -2.62 -1.90 5.76
N LEU A 284 -3.13 -0.74 5.38
CA LEU A 284 -4.43 -0.64 4.72
C LEU A 284 -4.43 -1.28 3.34
N GLU A 285 -3.33 -1.13 2.59
CA GLU A 285 -3.17 -1.77 1.29
C GLU A 285 -3.20 -3.30 1.40
N ALA A 286 -2.54 -3.88 2.42
CA ALA A 286 -2.63 -5.31 2.71
C ALA A 286 -4.09 -5.75 2.94
N VAL A 287 -4.84 -4.98 3.72
CA VAL A 287 -6.27 -5.26 3.98
C VAL A 287 -7.10 -5.16 2.69
N ILE A 288 -6.89 -4.10 1.89
CA ILE A 288 -7.58 -3.89 0.61
C ILE A 288 -7.31 -5.07 -0.35
N HIS A 289 -6.06 -5.49 -0.48
CA HIS A 289 -5.68 -6.61 -1.34
C HIS A 289 -6.16 -7.97 -0.83
N SER A 290 -6.62 -8.05 0.41
CA SER A 290 -7.18 -9.28 0.97
C SER A 290 -8.60 -9.58 0.50
N PHE A 291 -9.25 -8.65 -0.22
CA PHE A 291 -10.65 -8.77 -0.62
C PHE A 291 -10.97 -10.10 -1.31
N GLU A 292 -12.14 -10.61 -1.01
CA GLU A 292 -12.72 -11.80 -1.64
C GLU A 292 -14.21 -11.56 -1.80
N PHE A 293 -14.76 -11.98 -2.94
CA PHE A 293 -16.21 -12.01 -3.12
C PHE A 293 -16.84 -13.09 -2.23
N THR A 294 -18.08 -12.86 -1.84
CA THR A 294 -18.84 -13.81 -1.03
C THR A 294 -20.16 -14.11 -1.72
N HIS A 295 -20.38 -15.36 -2.01
CA HIS A 295 -21.65 -15.87 -2.53
C HIS A 295 -22.75 -15.86 -1.48
#